data_6fc7c8eab4a3778d2a81bca10ade0daa
#
_entry.id   6fc7c8eab4a3778d2a81bca10ade0daa
#
_cell.length_a   1.000
_cell.length_b   1.000
_cell.length_c   1.000
_cell.angle_alpha   90.00
_cell.angle_beta   90.00
_cell.angle_gamma   90.00
#
_symmetry.space_group_name_H-M   'P 1'
#
loop_
_entity.id
_entity.type
_entity.pdbx_description
1 polymer ?
#
loop_
_entity_poly.entity_id
_entity_poly.type
_entity_poly.pdbx_seq_one_letter_code
_entity_poly.pdbx_strand_id
1 'polypeptide(L)'
;MLFRSAYHERFKEAGLTAILGCGFDPGVSGIYTAYAAKHYFDEIQYLDIVDCNAGNHHKAFATNFNPEINIREITQNGRYYEEGKWVTTKPLEYHKDLTYPNIGPRDSYLLYHEELESLVKNFPTIKRARFWMTFGQEYLTHLRVIQNIGMARIDEIDYNGVKIVPLQFLKAVLPNPQDLGENYEGETSIGCRIRGVKDGKERTYYVYNNCSHQEAYKETGMQGVSYTTGVPAMIGAMMFLQGLWKRPGVWNVEEFDPDPFMEQLNKQGLPWHEVFDGDLEL
;
A
#
# COMPACT_ATOMS: atom_id res chain seq x y z
N MET A 1 3.57 -10.65 -6.79
CA MET A 1 4.40 -10.10 -7.89
C MET A 1 5.22 -11.14 -8.63
N LEU A 2 5.91 -12.07 -7.98
CA LEU A 2 6.78 -13.09 -8.62
C LEU A 2 6.10 -13.90 -9.73
N PHE A 3 4.84 -14.31 -9.57
CA PHE A 3 4.10 -15.04 -10.62
C PHE A 3 3.97 -14.23 -11.93
N ARG A 4 3.72 -12.93 -11.83
CA ARG A 4 3.58 -12.06 -13.02
C ARG A 4 4.92 -11.81 -13.70
N SER A 5 6.01 -11.71 -12.91
CA SER A 5 7.37 -11.57 -13.42
C SER A 5 7.84 -12.78 -14.23
N ALA A 6 7.27 -13.97 -14.00
CA ALA A 6 7.55 -15.18 -14.78
C ALA A 6 7.16 -15.03 -16.28
N TYR A 7 6.33 -14.06 -16.64
CA TYR A 7 5.95 -13.76 -18.01
C TYR A 7 6.85 -12.73 -18.70
N HIS A 8 7.92 -12.27 -18.05
CA HIS A 8 8.78 -11.20 -18.56
C HIS A 8 9.27 -11.45 -19.99
N GLU A 9 9.87 -12.61 -20.26
CA GLU A 9 10.41 -12.93 -21.59
C GLU A 9 9.30 -13.00 -22.64
N ARG A 10 8.13 -13.55 -22.32
CA ARG A 10 6.99 -13.61 -23.24
C ARG A 10 6.49 -12.22 -23.64
N PHE A 11 6.43 -11.28 -22.68
CA PHE A 11 6.07 -9.88 -22.96
C PHE A 11 7.13 -9.18 -23.79
N LYS A 12 8.39 -9.44 -23.49
CA LYS A 12 9.55 -8.89 -24.22
C LYS A 12 9.58 -9.36 -25.67
N GLU A 13 9.42 -10.66 -25.94
CA GLU A 13 9.35 -11.24 -27.27
C GLU A 13 8.15 -10.71 -28.07
N ALA A 14 7.03 -10.46 -27.42
CA ALA A 14 5.83 -9.90 -28.02
C ALA A 14 5.90 -8.37 -28.23
N GLY A 15 6.97 -7.69 -27.77
CA GLY A 15 7.09 -6.24 -27.81
C GLY A 15 6.10 -5.49 -26.89
N LEU A 16 5.52 -6.20 -25.90
CA LEU A 16 4.52 -5.67 -24.98
C LEU A 16 5.14 -5.24 -23.65
N THR A 17 4.57 -4.23 -23.03
CA THR A 17 4.94 -3.77 -21.68
C THR A 17 3.82 -4.09 -20.69
N ALA A 18 4.17 -4.69 -19.55
CA ALA A 18 3.30 -4.78 -18.38
C ALA A 18 3.95 -4.01 -17.23
N ILE A 19 3.17 -3.18 -16.56
CA ILE A 19 3.57 -2.40 -15.39
C ILE A 19 2.86 -3.00 -14.17
N LEU A 20 3.62 -3.39 -13.16
CA LEU A 20 3.12 -4.01 -11.94
C LEU A 20 3.11 -3.00 -10.78
N GLY A 21 2.09 -3.14 -9.91
CA GLY A 21 2.01 -2.34 -8.71
C GLY A 21 1.91 -0.84 -9.03
N CYS A 22 0.86 -0.42 -9.71
CA CYS A 22 0.67 0.97 -10.11
C CYS A 22 -0.56 1.59 -9.42
N GLY A 23 -0.72 1.28 -8.13
CA GLY A 23 -1.65 1.94 -7.21
C GLY A 23 -0.91 2.90 -6.29
N PHE A 24 -1.30 2.95 -5.01
CA PHE A 24 -0.52 3.69 -4.03
C PHE A 24 0.50 2.75 -3.35
N ASP A 25 0.03 1.74 -2.68
CA ASP A 25 0.76 0.64 -2.06
C ASP A 25 0.09 -0.71 -2.45
N PRO A 26 0.68 -1.40 -3.42
CA PRO A 26 1.90 -1.11 -4.19
C PRO A 26 1.70 -0.04 -5.29
N GLY A 27 2.71 0.80 -5.44
CA GLY A 27 2.76 1.79 -6.53
C GLY A 27 3.53 3.04 -6.17
N VAL A 28 2.86 4.06 -5.66
CA VAL A 28 3.51 5.32 -5.24
C VAL A 28 4.60 5.06 -4.19
N SER A 29 4.42 4.07 -3.30
CA SER A 29 5.47 3.62 -2.36
C SER A 29 6.77 3.21 -3.06
N GLY A 30 6.65 2.49 -4.18
CA GLY A 30 7.79 2.14 -5.04
C GLY A 30 8.41 3.34 -5.73
N ILE A 31 7.57 4.24 -6.26
CA ILE A 31 8.02 5.50 -6.89
C ILE A 31 8.73 6.41 -5.88
N TYR A 32 8.19 6.55 -4.66
CA TYR A 32 8.84 7.31 -3.58
C TYR A 32 10.22 6.76 -3.24
N THR A 33 10.34 5.43 -3.18
CA THR A 33 11.61 4.76 -2.92
C THR A 33 12.60 4.98 -4.06
N ALA A 34 12.16 4.86 -5.33
CA ALA A 34 13.00 5.12 -6.50
C ALA A 34 13.42 6.59 -6.59
N TYR A 35 12.52 7.52 -6.27
CA TYR A 35 12.81 8.95 -6.23
C TYR A 35 13.86 9.28 -5.17
N ALA A 36 13.71 8.72 -3.98
CA ALA A 36 14.68 8.88 -2.91
C ALA A 36 16.06 8.32 -3.30
N ALA A 37 16.10 7.11 -3.88
CA ALA A 37 17.34 6.49 -4.35
C ALA A 37 18.02 7.33 -5.44
N LYS A 38 17.25 7.92 -6.36
CA LYS A 38 17.80 8.73 -7.45
C LYS A 38 18.41 10.06 -6.96
N HIS A 39 17.76 10.71 -5.99
CA HIS A 39 18.10 12.10 -5.64
C HIS A 39 18.82 12.24 -4.31
N TYR A 40 18.54 11.38 -3.32
CA TYR A 40 18.91 11.66 -1.93
C TYR A 40 19.78 10.61 -1.26
N PHE A 41 19.93 9.43 -1.86
CA PHE A 41 20.70 8.33 -1.27
C PHE A 41 21.64 7.67 -2.26
N ASP A 42 22.83 7.31 -1.79
CA ASP A 42 23.72 6.37 -2.46
C ASP A 42 23.35 4.94 -2.07
N GLU A 43 22.88 4.76 -0.83
CA GLU A 43 22.40 3.48 -0.28
C GLU A 43 21.15 3.71 0.55
N ILE A 44 20.04 3.07 0.20
CA ILE A 44 18.88 2.92 1.08
C ILE A 44 19.09 1.69 1.95
N GLN A 45 19.10 1.85 3.28
CA GLN A 45 19.35 0.75 4.21
C GLN A 45 18.11 0.33 4.99
N TYR A 46 17.22 1.24 5.32
CA TYR A 46 16.00 0.98 6.09
C TYR A 46 14.82 1.65 5.40
N LEU A 47 13.76 0.89 5.17
CA LEU A 47 12.54 1.34 4.53
C LEU A 47 11.33 0.89 5.36
N ASP A 48 10.56 1.84 5.86
CA ASP A 48 9.25 1.59 6.44
C ASP A 48 8.19 2.28 5.57
N ILE A 49 7.32 1.49 4.95
CA ILE A 49 6.11 1.98 4.29
C ILE A 49 5.06 2.11 5.39
N VAL A 50 4.40 3.26 5.46
CA VAL A 50 3.42 3.57 6.49
C VAL A 50 2.12 4.01 5.84
N ASP A 51 1.03 3.28 6.11
CA ASP A 51 -0.31 3.54 5.59
C ASP A 51 -1.27 3.80 6.76
N CYS A 52 -1.82 5.00 6.78
CA CYS A 52 -2.83 5.42 7.74
C CYS A 52 -4.10 5.85 7.04
N ASN A 53 -5.21 5.20 7.37
CA ASN A 53 -6.53 5.73 7.13
C ASN A 53 -7.13 6.18 8.46
N ALA A 54 -7.17 7.49 8.69
CA ALA A 54 -7.76 8.11 9.89
C ALA A 54 -9.21 8.56 9.67
N GLY A 55 -9.85 8.04 8.63
CA GLY A 55 -11.21 8.39 8.29
C GLY A 55 -12.27 7.67 9.14
N ASN A 56 -13.48 8.25 9.13
CA ASN A 56 -14.68 7.68 9.74
C ASN A 56 -15.83 7.66 8.74
N HIS A 57 -16.26 6.48 8.34
CA HIS A 57 -17.38 6.25 7.43
C HIS A 57 -18.71 5.97 8.17
N HIS A 58 -18.75 6.11 9.49
CA HIS A 58 -19.93 5.94 10.35
C HIS A 58 -20.61 4.55 10.25
N LYS A 59 -19.89 3.51 9.84
CA LYS A 59 -20.35 2.12 9.87
C LYS A 59 -19.61 1.37 10.97
N ALA A 60 -20.29 0.53 11.70
CA ALA A 60 -19.68 -0.29 12.76
C ALA A 60 -18.57 -1.21 12.22
N PHE A 61 -18.78 -1.76 11.03
CA PHE A 61 -17.76 -2.54 10.31
C PHE A 61 -17.94 -2.40 8.80
N ALA A 62 -16.92 -1.94 8.11
CA ALA A 62 -16.83 -1.91 6.67
C ALA A 62 -15.36 -1.96 6.25
N THR A 63 -15.09 -2.27 5.00
CA THR A 63 -13.74 -2.25 4.43
C THR A 63 -13.66 -1.20 3.32
N ASN A 64 -12.53 -0.53 3.19
CA ASN A 64 -12.36 0.56 2.22
C ASN A 64 -12.14 0.09 0.79
N PHE A 65 -11.82 -1.19 0.62
CA PHE A 65 -11.65 -1.88 -0.66
C PHE A 65 -12.23 -3.29 -0.55
N ASN A 66 -11.95 -4.17 -1.50
CA ASN A 66 -12.53 -5.51 -1.56
C ASN A 66 -12.48 -6.23 -0.20
N PRO A 67 -13.63 -6.55 0.44
CA PRO A 67 -13.66 -7.12 1.78
C PRO A 67 -12.87 -8.43 1.92
N GLU A 68 -12.87 -9.28 0.89
CA GLU A 68 -12.12 -10.53 0.91
C GLU A 68 -10.60 -10.25 1.00
N ILE A 69 -10.09 -9.35 0.18
CA ILE A 69 -8.67 -8.99 0.16
C ILE A 69 -8.30 -8.38 1.50
N ASN A 70 -9.04 -7.37 1.96
CA ASN A 70 -8.78 -6.68 3.22
C ASN A 70 -8.75 -7.63 4.42
N ILE A 71 -9.80 -8.47 4.58
CA ILE A 71 -9.88 -9.41 5.71
C ILE A 71 -8.75 -10.43 5.66
N ARG A 72 -8.42 -10.98 4.48
CA ARG A 72 -7.34 -11.95 4.33
C ARG A 72 -5.98 -11.34 4.63
N GLU A 73 -5.72 -10.14 4.16
CA GLU A 73 -4.48 -9.43 4.41
C GLU A 73 -4.19 -9.23 5.90
N ILE A 74 -5.20 -8.81 6.65
CA ILE A 74 -5.07 -8.56 8.10
C ILE A 74 -5.01 -9.85 8.90
N THR A 75 -5.65 -10.92 8.43
CA THR A 75 -5.74 -12.20 9.16
C THR A 75 -4.63 -13.19 8.82
N GLN A 76 -3.82 -12.91 7.81
CA GLN A 76 -2.64 -13.71 7.48
C GLN A 76 -1.43 -13.33 8.34
N ASN A 77 -0.40 -14.17 8.31
CA ASN A 77 0.87 -13.88 8.96
C ASN A 77 1.50 -12.61 8.39
N GLY A 78 2.01 -11.76 9.27
CA GLY A 78 2.87 -10.66 8.87
C GLY A 78 4.21 -11.18 8.35
N ARG A 79 4.88 -10.41 7.49
CA ARG A 79 6.19 -10.76 6.97
C ARG A 79 6.97 -9.50 6.60
N TYR A 80 8.21 -9.42 7.03
CA TYR A 80 9.09 -8.31 6.73
C TYR A 80 10.51 -8.79 6.44
N TYR A 81 11.32 -7.93 5.86
CA TYR A 81 12.73 -8.23 5.56
C TYR A 81 13.63 -7.63 6.62
N GLU A 82 14.59 -8.42 7.10
CA GLU A 82 15.60 -8.02 8.11
C GLU A 82 16.91 -8.75 7.87
N GLU A 83 18.00 -7.99 7.71
CA GLU A 83 19.38 -8.49 7.58
C GLU A 83 19.53 -9.70 6.63
N GLY A 84 19.02 -9.56 5.42
CA GLY A 84 19.12 -10.60 4.38
C GLY A 84 18.08 -11.71 4.47
N LYS A 85 17.12 -11.65 5.40
CA LYS A 85 16.15 -12.71 5.65
C LYS A 85 14.74 -12.19 5.74
N TRP A 86 13.80 -13.02 5.31
CA TRP A 86 12.38 -12.80 5.55
C TRP A 86 11.99 -13.35 6.92
N VAL A 87 11.44 -12.50 7.75
CA VAL A 87 10.92 -12.84 9.09
C VAL A 87 9.41 -12.91 9.01
N THR A 88 8.82 -13.98 9.55
CA THR A 88 7.36 -14.19 9.60
C THR A 88 6.87 -13.99 11.03
N THR A 89 5.78 -13.28 11.19
CA THR A 89 5.11 -13.02 12.48
C THR A 89 3.70 -13.57 12.47
N LYS A 90 3.08 -13.69 13.64
CA LYS A 90 1.65 -13.96 13.70
C LYS A 90 0.87 -12.73 13.21
N PRO A 91 -0.40 -12.90 12.81
CA PRO A 91 -1.24 -11.76 12.43
C PRO A 91 -1.30 -10.72 13.54
N LEU A 92 -1.06 -9.46 13.21
CA LEU A 92 -1.12 -8.30 14.11
C LEU A 92 -0.24 -8.41 15.38
N GLU A 93 0.81 -9.26 15.38
CA GLU A 93 1.67 -9.50 16.54
C GLU A 93 2.52 -8.28 16.91
N TYR A 94 3.06 -7.60 15.89
CA TYR A 94 3.84 -6.38 16.09
C TYR A 94 3.03 -5.16 15.74
N HIS A 95 2.94 -4.25 16.69
CA HIS A 95 2.33 -2.94 16.49
C HIS A 95 3.07 -1.88 17.32
N LYS A 96 2.97 -0.65 16.91
CA LYS A 96 3.51 0.52 17.61
C LYS A 96 2.75 1.78 17.22
N ASP A 97 2.77 2.78 18.08
CA ASP A 97 2.32 4.11 17.70
C ASP A 97 3.30 4.73 16.69
N LEU A 98 2.75 5.21 15.57
CA LEU A 98 3.46 6.02 14.59
C LEU A 98 2.76 7.36 14.43
N THR A 99 3.53 8.43 14.34
CA THR A 99 2.98 9.78 14.15
C THR A 99 2.83 10.08 12.66
N TYR A 100 1.62 10.41 12.24
CA TYR A 100 1.29 10.77 10.86
C TYR A 100 1.03 12.27 10.74
N PRO A 101 1.57 12.93 9.69
CA PRO A 101 1.35 14.35 9.47
C PRO A 101 -0.15 14.69 9.39
N ASN A 102 -0.57 15.78 10.03
CA ASN A 102 -1.94 16.27 10.19
C ASN A 102 -2.87 15.38 11.03
N ILE A 103 -2.54 14.10 11.23
CA ILE A 103 -3.39 13.09 11.90
C ILE A 103 -2.95 12.86 13.35
N GLY A 104 -1.63 12.92 13.63
CA GLY A 104 -1.05 12.59 14.92
C GLY A 104 -0.77 11.09 15.10
N PRO A 105 -0.56 10.63 16.36
CA PRO A 105 -0.20 9.25 16.65
C PRO A 105 -1.35 8.28 16.35
N ARG A 106 -1.01 7.13 15.78
CA ARG A 106 -1.93 6.02 15.49
C ARG A 106 -1.24 4.69 15.72
N ASP A 107 -1.97 3.76 16.33
CA ASP A 107 -1.54 2.37 16.50
C ASP A 107 -1.44 1.70 15.12
N SER A 108 -0.22 1.33 14.74
CA SER A 108 0.14 0.84 13.40
C SER A 108 0.66 -0.58 13.52
N TYR A 109 0.09 -1.47 12.74
CA TYR A 109 0.34 -2.91 12.77
C TYR A 109 1.23 -3.33 11.62
N LEU A 110 2.23 -4.17 11.91
CA LEU A 110 3.10 -4.75 10.90
C LEU A 110 2.35 -5.83 10.13
N LEU A 111 2.30 -5.66 8.81
CA LEU A 111 1.70 -6.62 7.88
C LEU A 111 2.74 -7.11 6.87
N TYR A 112 2.35 -8.14 6.11
CA TYR A 112 3.01 -8.44 4.84
C TYR A 112 2.34 -7.64 3.74
N HIS A 113 3.16 -6.97 2.93
CA HIS A 113 2.68 -6.32 1.72
C HIS A 113 3.59 -6.66 0.54
N GLU A 114 3.01 -6.89 -0.64
CA GLU A 114 3.71 -7.58 -1.74
C GLU A 114 4.81 -6.75 -2.40
N GLU A 115 4.77 -5.41 -2.31
CA GLU A 115 5.83 -4.55 -2.87
C GLU A 115 7.17 -4.68 -2.12
N LEU A 116 7.17 -5.12 -0.86
CA LEU A 116 8.41 -5.33 -0.14
C LEU A 116 9.34 -6.31 -0.88
N GLU A 117 8.77 -7.33 -1.57
CA GLU A 117 9.57 -8.30 -2.32
C GLU A 117 10.30 -7.66 -3.51
N SER A 118 9.62 -6.77 -4.26
CA SER A 118 10.22 -6.10 -5.39
C SER A 118 11.19 -5.01 -4.96
N LEU A 119 10.87 -4.27 -3.90
CA LEU A 119 11.74 -3.22 -3.37
C LEU A 119 13.06 -3.78 -2.83
N VAL A 120 13.02 -4.84 -2.04
CA VAL A 120 14.25 -5.52 -1.55
C VAL A 120 15.07 -6.07 -2.71
N LYS A 121 14.43 -6.58 -3.76
CA LYS A 121 15.13 -7.07 -4.96
C LYS A 121 15.78 -5.95 -5.76
N ASN A 122 15.06 -4.82 -5.95
CA ASN A 122 15.51 -3.73 -6.81
C ASN A 122 16.46 -2.75 -6.09
N PHE A 123 16.42 -2.73 -4.75
CA PHE A 123 17.32 -1.92 -3.90
C PHE A 123 18.11 -2.84 -2.95
N PRO A 124 19.18 -3.49 -3.43
CA PRO A 124 19.89 -4.55 -2.69
C PRO A 124 20.66 -4.07 -1.46
N THR A 125 20.79 -2.77 -1.26
CA THR A 125 21.38 -2.16 -0.05
C THR A 125 20.42 -2.14 1.14
N ILE A 126 19.14 -2.46 0.92
CA ILE A 126 18.13 -2.53 1.98
C ILE A 126 18.48 -3.68 2.95
N LYS A 127 18.67 -3.32 4.22
CA LYS A 127 18.88 -4.22 5.35
C LYS A 127 17.56 -4.59 6.03
N ARG A 128 16.60 -3.65 6.06
CA ARG A 128 15.28 -3.85 6.62
C ARG A 128 14.21 -3.16 5.78
N ALA A 129 13.11 -3.88 5.50
CA ALA A 129 11.93 -3.33 4.86
C ALA A 129 10.66 -3.83 5.58
N ARG A 130 9.78 -2.90 5.98
CA ARG A 130 8.54 -3.18 6.72
C ARG A 130 7.37 -2.40 6.12
N PHE A 131 6.18 -2.96 6.30
CA PHE A 131 4.93 -2.31 5.96
C PHE A 131 4.05 -2.19 7.22
N TRP A 132 3.52 -1.02 7.47
CA TRP A 132 2.71 -0.69 8.63
C TRP A 132 1.38 -0.10 8.18
N MET A 133 0.28 -0.64 8.73
CA MET A 133 -1.07 -0.16 8.45
C MET A 133 -1.84 0.09 9.74
N THR A 134 -2.71 1.10 9.74
CA THR A 134 -3.50 1.47 10.91
C THR A 134 -4.88 0.82 10.88
N PHE A 135 -5.36 0.42 12.06
CA PHE A 135 -6.72 -0.09 12.25
C PHE A 135 -7.35 0.48 13.51
N GLY A 136 -8.62 0.88 13.43
CA GLY A 136 -9.39 1.27 14.58
C GLY A 136 -9.71 0.07 15.50
N GLN A 137 -9.73 0.28 16.83
CA GLN A 137 -10.01 -0.78 17.80
C GLN A 137 -11.41 -1.40 17.63
N GLU A 138 -12.39 -0.62 17.20
CA GLU A 138 -13.73 -1.11 16.89
C GLU A 138 -13.68 -2.08 15.71
N TYR A 139 -12.99 -1.72 14.62
CA TYR A 139 -12.78 -2.58 13.48
C TYR A 139 -12.11 -3.91 13.87
N LEU A 140 -11.02 -3.87 14.63
CA LEU A 140 -10.30 -5.07 15.09
C LEU A 140 -11.17 -5.96 16.00
N THR A 141 -12.03 -5.35 16.80
CA THR A 141 -12.97 -6.09 17.66
C THR A 141 -13.97 -6.88 16.82
N HIS A 142 -14.59 -6.25 15.83
CA HIS A 142 -15.51 -6.94 14.91
C HIS A 142 -14.80 -8.01 14.09
N LEU A 143 -13.60 -7.71 13.57
CA LEU A 143 -12.80 -8.68 12.82
C LEU A 143 -12.49 -9.93 13.66
N ARG A 144 -12.14 -9.76 14.93
CA ARG A 144 -11.89 -10.88 15.86
C ARG A 144 -13.13 -11.74 16.04
N VAL A 145 -14.32 -11.14 16.18
CA VAL A 145 -15.59 -11.88 16.26
C VAL A 145 -15.83 -12.66 14.98
N ILE A 146 -15.67 -12.02 13.82
CA ILE A 146 -15.82 -12.66 12.48
C ILE A 146 -14.90 -13.87 12.34
N GLN A 147 -13.63 -13.75 12.78
CA GLN A 147 -12.70 -14.88 12.79
C GLN A 147 -13.15 -16.01 13.73
N ASN A 148 -13.51 -15.67 14.98
CA ASN A 148 -13.88 -16.65 16.00
C ASN A 148 -15.12 -17.47 15.65
N ILE A 149 -16.09 -16.88 14.96
CA ILE A 149 -17.28 -17.58 14.48
C ILE A 149 -17.09 -18.28 13.13
N GLY A 150 -15.89 -18.21 12.54
CA GLY A 150 -15.53 -18.87 11.29
C GLY A 150 -16.01 -18.18 10.02
N MET A 151 -16.50 -16.94 10.09
CA MET A 151 -16.97 -16.20 8.89
C MET A 151 -15.81 -15.69 8.01
N ALA A 152 -14.57 -15.68 8.49
CA ALA A 152 -13.38 -15.38 7.69
C ALA A 152 -12.79 -16.60 6.95
N ARG A 153 -13.41 -17.79 7.05
CA ARG A 153 -12.93 -19.01 6.36
C ARG A 153 -13.09 -18.91 4.86
N ILE A 154 -12.10 -19.47 4.15
CA ILE A 154 -12.03 -19.51 2.67
C ILE A 154 -12.31 -20.89 2.09
N ASP A 155 -12.45 -21.92 2.94
CA ASP A 155 -12.83 -23.26 2.55
C ASP A 155 -14.35 -23.40 2.44
N GLU A 156 -14.79 -24.33 1.59
CA GLU A 156 -16.22 -24.63 1.43
C GLU A 156 -16.79 -25.34 2.67
N ILE A 157 -17.98 -24.93 3.06
CA ILE A 157 -18.80 -25.63 4.06
C ILE A 157 -20.13 -26.06 3.43
N ASP A 158 -20.72 -27.10 3.97
CA ASP A 158 -22.06 -27.54 3.56
C ASP A 158 -23.13 -26.79 4.37
N TYR A 159 -24.07 -26.17 3.67
CA TYR A 159 -25.25 -25.58 4.25
C TYR A 159 -26.50 -26.13 3.55
N ASN A 160 -27.17 -27.13 4.16
CA ASN A 160 -28.35 -27.76 3.61
C ASN A 160 -28.16 -28.32 2.18
N GLY A 161 -27.01 -28.96 1.92
CA GLY A 161 -26.66 -29.51 0.61
C GLY A 161 -26.11 -28.51 -0.40
N VAL A 162 -25.93 -27.23 -0.02
CA VAL A 162 -25.31 -26.19 -0.84
C VAL A 162 -23.90 -25.89 -0.31
N LYS A 163 -22.91 -25.94 -1.19
CA LYS A 163 -21.53 -25.52 -0.85
C LYS A 163 -21.44 -24.03 -0.84
N ILE A 164 -21.02 -23.45 0.29
CA ILE A 164 -20.79 -22.03 0.46
C ILE A 164 -19.39 -21.78 1.06
N VAL A 165 -18.77 -20.66 0.69
CA VAL A 165 -17.55 -20.15 1.32
C VAL A 165 -17.95 -19.03 2.27
N PRO A 166 -17.73 -19.16 3.62
CA PRO A 166 -18.20 -18.17 4.59
C PRO A 166 -17.75 -16.74 4.28
N LEU A 167 -16.49 -16.56 3.89
CA LEU A 167 -15.97 -15.23 3.54
C LEU A 167 -16.67 -14.61 2.32
N GLN A 168 -17.05 -15.41 1.33
CA GLN A 168 -17.81 -14.92 0.16
C GLN A 168 -19.24 -14.50 0.55
N PHE A 169 -19.86 -15.23 1.47
CA PHE A 169 -21.15 -14.85 2.01
C PHE A 169 -21.04 -13.57 2.85
N LEU A 170 -20.03 -13.46 3.72
CA LEU A 170 -19.76 -12.23 4.48
C LEU A 170 -19.59 -11.03 3.54
N LYS A 171 -18.78 -11.17 2.49
CA LYS A 171 -18.58 -10.13 1.48
C LYS A 171 -19.89 -9.63 0.85
N ALA A 172 -20.85 -10.55 0.62
CA ALA A 172 -22.14 -10.20 0.02
C ALA A 172 -23.07 -9.40 0.94
N VAL A 173 -22.87 -9.47 2.26
CA VAL A 173 -23.70 -8.76 3.25
C VAL A 173 -23.03 -7.50 3.82
N LEU A 174 -21.71 -7.33 3.60
CA LEU A 174 -20.99 -6.12 4.03
C LEU A 174 -21.37 -4.92 3.17
N PRO A 175 -21.27 -3.68 3.72
CA PRO A 175 -21.39 -2.46 2.92
C PRO A 175 -20.43 -2.48 1.73
N ASN A 176 -20.93 -2.04 0.57
CA ASN A 176 -20.07 -1.89 -0.59
C ASN A 176 -19.06 -0.73 -0.35
N PRO A 177 -17.76 -0.93 -0.54
CA PRO A 177 -16.76 0.13 -0.40
C PRO A 177 -17.07 1.40 -1.24
N GLN A 178 -17.74 1.26 -2.37
CA GLN A 178 -18.15 2.39 -3.20
C GLN A 178 -19.16 3.32 -2.50
N ASP A 179 -19.99 2.77 -1.60
CA ASP A 179 -21.08 3.50 -0.95
C ASP A 179 -20.62 4.22 0.34
N LEU A 180 -19.31 4.13 0.68
CA LEU A 180 -18.77 4.75 1.89
C LEU A 180 -18.44 6.24 1.71
N GLY A 181 -18.26 6.72 0.47
CA GLY A 181 -17.66 8.02 0.18
C GLY A 181 -18.48 9.22 0.62
N GLU A 182 -19.82 9.18 0.51
CA GLU A 182 -20.72 10.34 0.71
C GLU A 182 -20.57 11.03 2.09
N ASN A 183 -20.40 10.22 3.15
CA ASN A 183 -20.29 10.70 4.53
C ASN A 183 -18.97 10.30 5.17
N TYR A 184 -17.92 10.13 4.39
CA TYR A 184 -16.62 9.73 4.87
C TYR A 184 -15.80 10.96 5.27
N GLU A 185 -15.60 11.14 6.57
CA GLU A 185 -14.81 12.23 7.14
C GLU A 185 -13.34 11.80 7.35
N GLY A 186 -12.44 12.79 7.44
CA GLY A 186 -11.02 12.57 7.71
C GLY A 186 -10.17 12.35 6.46
N GLU A 187 -8.99 11.81 6.65
CA GLU A 187 -7.99 11.69 5.59
C GLU A 187 -7.15 10.41 5.70
N THR A 188 -6.52 10.04 4.60
CA THR A 188 -5.43 9.06 4.56
C THR A 188 -4.10 9.78 4.65
N SER A 189 -3.07 9.11 5.19
CA SER A 189 -1.67 9.54 5.13
C SER A 189 -0.81 8.33 4.81
N ILE A 190 -0.23 8.29 3.61
CA ILE A 190 0.55 7.16 3.13
C ILE A 190 1.92 7.65 2.68
N GLY A 191 2.99 6.94 3.07
CA GLY A 191 4.33 7.37 2.72
C GLY A 191 5.42 6.36 3.02
N CYS A 192 6.66 6.77 2.72
CA CYS A 192 7.87 6.00 2.93
C CYS A 192 8.81 6.74 3.88
N ARG A 193 9.15 6.09 4.99
CA ARG A 193 10.20 6.52 5.91
C ARG A 193 11.47 5.77 5.53
N ILE A 194 12.52 6.51 5.21
CA ILE A 194 13.75 5.96 4.64
C ILE A 194 14.94 6.43 5.48
N ARG A 195 15.85 5.51 5.79
CA ARG A 195 17.16 5.82 6.34
C ARG A 195 18.23 5.14 5.49
N GLY A 196 19.28 5.86 5.21
CA GLY A 196 20.37 5.37 4.37
C GLY A 196 21.58 6.30 4.41
N VAL A 197 22.43 6.22 3.40
CA VAL A 197 23.69 6.95 3.32
C VAL A 197 23.72 7.81 2.06
N LYS A 198 24.19 9.05 2.20
CA LYS A 198 24.54 9.96 1.10
C LYS A 198 25.89 10.61 1.39
N ASP A 199 26.85 10.54 0.45
CA ASP A 199 28.19 11.08 0.59
C ASP A 199 28.88 10.66 1.89
N GLY A 200 28.72 9.37 2.26
CA GLY A 200 29.28 8.77 3.47
C GLY A 200 28.62 9.20 4.79
N LYS A 201 27.49 9.92 4.75
CA LYS A 201 26.77 10.38 5.94
C LYS A 201 25.40 9.72 6.00
N GLU A 202 24.99 9.31 7.21
CA GLU A 202 23.63 8.83 7.44
C GLU A 202 22.64 9.99 7.27
N ARG A 203 21.51 9.68 6.62
CA ARG A 203 20.39 10.59 6.42
C ARG A 203 19.08 9.86 6.65
N THR A 204 18.06 10.64 7.05
CA THR A 204 16.68 10.21 7.08
C THR A 204 15.83 11.05 6.12
N TYR A 205 14.81 10.41 5.56
CA TYR A 205 13.91 11.03 4.60
C TYR A 205 12.52 10.43 4.74
N TYR A 206 11.51 11.29 4.82
CA TYR A 206 10.12 10.89 4.81
C TYR A 206 9.39 11.59 3.69
N VAL A 207 8.83 10.82 2.77
CA VAL A 207 7.98 11.31 1.69
C VAL A 207 6.59 10.72 1.88
N TYR A 208 5.56 11.57 1.79
CA TYR A 208 4.19 11.16 2.07
C TYR A 208 3.17 12.00 1.31
N ASN A 209 1.96 11.47 1.21
CA ASN A 209 0.77 12.16 0.72
C ASN A 209 -0.33 12.09 1.79
N ASN A 210 -1.08 13.18 1.94
CA ASN A 210 -2.35 13.18 2.65
C ASN A 210 -3.49 13.38 1.65
N CYS A 211 -4.57 12.61 1.79
CA CYS A 211 -5.75 12.70 0.92
C CYS A 211 -7.03 12.76 1.75
N SER A 212 -7.75 13.88 1.66
CA SER A 212 -9.04 14.05 2.30
C SER A 212 -10.12 13.21 1.61
N HIS A 213 -10.87 12.43 2.39
CA HIS A 213 -12.01 11.66 1.85
C HIS A 213 -13.07 12.55 1.24
N GLN A 214 -13.36 13.69 1.86
CA GLN A 214 -14.38 14.64 1.41
C GLN A 214 -13.98 15.35 0.11
N GLU A 215 -12.71 15.77 -0.01
CA GLU A 215 -12.21 16.38 -1.25
C GLU A 215 -12.19 15.37 -2.40
N ALA A 216 -11.72 14.15 -2.16
CA ALA A 216 -11.74 13.07 -3.14
C ALA A 216 -13.17 12.77 -3.61
N TYR A 217 -14.13 12.70 -2.68
CA TYR A 217 -15.54 12.45 -3.00
C TYR A 217 -16.15 13.61 -3.81
N LYS A 218 -15.87 14.83 -3.43
CA LYS A 218 -16.35 16.03 -4.16
C LYS A 218 -15.87 16.06 -5.61
N GLU A 219 -14.64 15.61 -5.86
CA GLU A 219 -14.04 15.60 -7.19
C GLU A 219 -14.54 14.44 -8.06
N THR A 220 -14.61 13.24 -7.50
CA THR A 220 -14.80 12.01 -8.27
C THR A 220 -16.03 11.17 -7.88
N GLY A 221 -16.70 11.49 -6.79
CA GLY A 221 -17.74 10.66 -6.18
C GLY A 221 -17.18 9.40 -5.50
N MET A 222 -15.85 9.33 -5.27
CA MET A 222 -15.17 8.18 -4.64
C MET A 222 -14.48 8.60 -3.34
N GLN A 223 -14.39 7.67 -2.40
CA GLN A 223 -13.66 7.88 -1.14
C GLN A 223 -12.14 7.94 -1.36
N GLY A 224 -11.39 8.51 -0.39
CA GLY A 224 -9.96 8.77 -0.50
C GLY A 224 -9.10 7.54 -0.82
N VAL A 225 -9.41 6.35 -0.28
CA VAL A 225 -8.63 5.11 -0.60
C VAL A 225 -8.80 4.70 -2.07
N SER A 226 -10.00 4.87 -2.63
CA SER A 226 -10.23 4.63 -4.07
C SER A 226 -9.52 5.67 -4.93
N TYR A 227 -9.50 6.94 -4.47
CA TYR A 227 -8.84 8.04 -5.15
C TYR A 227 -7.32 7.86 -5.17
N THR A 228 -6.71 7.56 -4.01
CA THR A 228 -5.26 7.32 -3.89
C THR A 228 -4.80 6.10 -4.69
N THR A 229 -5.67 5.12 -4.95
CA THR A 229 -5.36 3.98 -5.81
C THR A 229 -5.56 4.28 -7.29
N GLY A 230 -6.64 4.98 -7.64
CA GLY A 230 -7.04 5.21 -9.04
C GLY A 230 -6.18 6.25 -9.76
N VAL A 231 -5.84 7.34 -9.09
CA VAL A 231 -5.01 8.42 -9.67
C VAL A 231 -3.63 7.92 -10.08
N PRO A 232 -2.86 7.19 -9.26
CA PRO A 232 -1.59 6.63 -9.68
C PRO A 232 -1.71 5.65 -10.85
N ALA A 233 -2.75 4.82 -10.87
CA ALA A 233 -2.99 3.90 -11.98
C ALA A 233 -3.21 4.67 -13.30
N MET A 234 -3.98 5.75 -13.26
CA MET A 234 -4.18 6.67 -14.39
C MET A 234 -2.86 7.32 -14.81
N ILE A 235 -2.05 7.82 -13.85
CA ILE A 235 -0.75 8.41 -14.15
C ILE A 235 0.17 7.39 -14.82
N GLY A 236 0.23 6.13 -14.33
CA GLY A 236 1.00 5.06 -14.97
C GLY A 236 0.58 4.80 -16.41
N ALA A 237 -0.72 4.81 -16.70
CA ALA A 237 -1.23 4.72 -18.06
C ALA A 237 -0.79 5.94 -18.92
N MET A 238 -0.79 7.15 -18.35
CA MET A 238 -0.27 8.35 -19.03
C MET A 238 1.22 8.21 -19.33
N MET A 239 2.04 7.74 -18.38
CA MET A 239 3.48 7.50 -18.60
C MET A 239 3.71 6.52 -19.76
N PHE A 240 2.91 5.45 -19.80
CA PHE A 240 2.98 4.48 -20.89
C PHE A 240 2.57 5.08 -22.25
N LEU A 241 1.45 5.78 -22.33
CA LEU A 241 0.93 6.39 -23.55
C LEU A 241 1.86 7.48 -24.11
N GLN A 242 2.52 8.22 -23.24
CA GLN A 242 3.53 9.22 -23.59
C GLN A 242 4.88 8.59 -23.99
N GLY A 243 5.03 7.28 -23.88
CA GLY A 243 6.25 6.55 -24.21
C GLY A 243 7.35 6.59 -23.13
N LEU A 244 7.12 7.28 -22.00
CA LEU A 244 8.10 7.42 -20.92
C LEU A 244 8.37 6.08 -20.20
N TRP A 245 7.34 5.25 -20.06
CA TRP A 245 7.40 3.94 -19.44
C TRP A 245 7.18 2.78 -20.43
N LYS A 246 7.45 3.01 -21.70
CA LYS A 246 7.31 1.99 -22.73
C LYS A 246 8.59 1.19 -22.87
N ARG A 247 8.64 0.02 -22.22
CA ARG A 247 9.79 -0.91 -22.24
C ARG A 247 9.28 -2.35 -22.31
N PRO A 248 9.54 -3.12 -23.38
CA PRO A 248 9.08 -4.50 -23.49
C PRO A 248 9.49 -5.36 -22.30
N GLY A 249 8.55 -6.15 -21.76
CA GLY A 249 8.73 -6.97 -20.58
C GLY A 249 7.69 -6.69 -19.49
N VAL A 250 7.92 -7.25 -18.32
CA VAL A 250 7.11 -7.06 -17.11
C VAL A 250 7.98 -6.35 -16.06
N TRP A 251 7.56 -5.18 -15.61
CA TRP A 251 8.34 -4.28 -14.78
C TRP A 251 7.53 -3.76 -13.59
N ASN A 252 8.17 -3.58 -12.45
CA ASN A 252 7.56 -2.84 -11.35
C ASN A 252 7.76 -1.33 -11.58
N VAL A 253 6.92 -0.51 -10.97
CA VAL A 253 6.96 0.95 -11.15
C VAL A 253 8.30 1.56 -10.74
N GLU A 254 8.95 1.05 -9.70
CA GLU A 254 10.25 1.52 -9.19
C GLU A 254 11.43 1.24 -10.14
N GLU A 255 11.20 0.49 -11.23
CA GLU A 255 12.22 0.20 -12.25
C GLU A 255 12.20 1.22 -13.40
N PHE A 256 11.31 2.21 -13.34
CA PHE A 256 11.22 3.33 -14.27
C PHE A 256 11.73 4.63 -13.67
N ASP A 257 11.91 5.65 -14.50
CA ASP A 257 12.22 7.00 -14.00
C ASP A 257 11.05 7.54 -13.18
N PRO A 258 11.25 7.87 -11.89
CA PRO A 258 10.18 8.34 -11.01
C PRO A 258 9.79 9.79 -11.26
N ASP A 259 10.69 10.66 -11.77
CA ASP A 259 10.50 12.12 -11.80
C ASP A 259 9.22 12.55 -12.53
N PRO A 260 8.94 12.07 -13.76
CA PRO A 260 7.74 12.49 -14.46
C PRO A 260 6.46 12.02 -13.76
N PHE A 261 6.51 10.88 -13.06
CA PHE A 261 5.38 10.39 -12.27
C PHE A 261 5.16 11.26 -11.02
N MET A 262 6.21 11.60 -10.30
CA MET A 262 6.18 12.48 -9.13
C MET A 262 5.62 13.87 -9.48
N GLU A 263 6.00 14.41 -10.64
CA GLU A 263 5.44 15.66 -11.15
C GLU A 263 3.92 15.55 -11.41
N GLN A 264 3.47 14.42 -11.98
CA GLN A 264 2.05 14.21 -12.25
C GLN A 264 1.23 13.99 -10.98
N LEU A 265 1.75 13.36 -9.92
CA LEU A 265 1.05 13.26 -8.65
C LEU A 265 0.58 14.63 -8.16
N ASN A 266 1.47 15.65 -8.17
CA ASN A 266 1.12 17.01 -7.78
C ASN A 266 0.05 17.64 -8.68
N LYS A 267 0.06 17.34 -9.98
CA LYS A 267 -0.89 17.91 -10.95
C LYS A 267 -2.28 17.23 -10.92
N GLN A 268 -2.30 15.98 -10.49
CA GLN A 268 -3.50 15.13 -10.55
C GLN A 268 -4.16 14.92 -9.17
N GLY A 269 -3.94 15.86 -8.22
CA GLY A 269 -4.67 15.89 -6.95
C GLY A 269 -4.09 15.04 -5.82
N LEU A 270 -2.88 14.49 -5.98
CA LEU A 270 -2.15 13.79 -4.93
C LEU A 270 -0.80 14.47 -4.63
N PRO A 271 -0.81 15.70 -4.09
CA PRO A 271 0.42 16.38 -3.73
C PRO A 271 1.19 15.60 -2.68
N TRP A 272 2.50 15.50 -2.87
CA TRP A 272 3.38 14.85 -1.91
C TRP A 272 4.25 15.87 -1.17
N HIS A 273 4.70 15.47 0.01
CA HIS A 273 5.48 16.30 0.94
C HIS A 273 6.74 15.56 1.35
N GLU A 274 7.77 16.30 1.76
CA GLU A 274 9.07 15.77 2.15
C GLU A 274 9.49 16.32 3.52
N VAL A 275 10.13 15.44 4.32
CA VAL A 275 10.81 15.81 5.56
C VAL A 275 12.20 15.18 5.55
N PHE A 276 13.21 16.02 5.73
CA PHE A 276 14.61 15.61 5.74
C PHE A 276 15.17 15.62 7.16
N ASP A 277 16.02 14.63 7.44
CA ASP A 277 16.85 14.55 8.64
C ASP A 277 16.05 14.70 9.96
N GLY A 278 14.78 14.25 9.93
CA GLY A 278 13.89 14.18 11.08
C GLY A 278 14.05 12.87 11.87
N ASP A 279 13.53 12.86 13.11
CA ASP A 279 13.33 11.62 13.86
C ASP A 279 12.15 10.85 13.27
N LEU A 280 12.41 9.71 12.65
CA LEU A 280 11.41 8.97 11.88
C LEU A 280 10.80 7.77 12.63
N GLU A 281 11.11 7.55 13.90
CA GLU A 281 10.60 6.40 14.68
C GLU A 281 10.80 5.05 13.93
N LEU A 282 11.94 4.89 13.23
CA LEU A 282 12.29 3.72 12.40
C LEU A 282 12.69 2.49 13.22
#